data_e92ae17afc6a1b8128233faef15f1246
#
_entry.id   e92ae17afc6a1b8128233faef15f1246
#
_cell.length_a   1.000
_cell.length_b   1.000
_cell.length_c   1.000
_cell.angle_alpha   90.00
_cell.angle_beta   90.00
_cell.angle_gamma   90.00
#
_symmetry.space_group_name_H-M   'P 1'
#
loop_
_entity.id
_entity.type
_entity.pdbx_description
1 polymer ?
#
loop_
_entity_poly.entity_id
_entity_poly.type
_entity_poly.pdbx_seq_one_letter_code
_entity_poly.pdbx_strand_id
1 'polypeptide(L)'
;MRCRSRPIGIFPEFIDGYGILILPTTGRYFQAPYGILVPRNVENLLVVGRCVAGDRVSHAAVRNQMCCAVTGQGAGVGAAVSLKDGTSTGHVDIGRVQAALKRQGVRIF
;
A
#
# COMPACT_ATOMS: atom_id res chain seq x y z
N MET A 1 -5.41 -15.19 -5.77
CA MET A 1 -5.39 -14.05 -6.71
C MET A 1 -6.23 -12.84 -6.27
N ARG A 2 -7.27 -13.02 -5.50
CA ARG A 2 -8.17 -11.92 -5.08
C ARG A 2 -7.58 -10.93 -4.06
N CYS A 3 -6.53 -11.30 -3.35
CA CYS A 3 -5.94 -10.44 -2.32
C CYS A 3 -5.08 -9.30 -2.85
N ARG A 4 -4.59 -9.38 -4.08
CA ARG A 4 -3.55 -8.46 -4.58
C ARG A 4 -4.07 -7.08 -4.99
N SER A 5 -5.36 -6.94 -5.23
CA SER A 5 -5.96 -5.69 -5.72
C SER A 5 -6.60 -4.81 -4.64
N ARG A 6 -6.71 -5.30 -3.40
CA ARG A 6 -7.33 -4.52 -2.33
C ARG A 6 -6.38 -3.47 -1.76
N PRO A 7 -6.86 -2.26 -1.54
CA PRO A 7 -6.04 -1.17 -1.04
C PRO A 7 -5.64 -1.37 0.43
N ILE A 8 -4.46 -0.91 0.77
CA ILE A 8 -3.91 -0.87 2.12
C ILE A 8 -3.79 0.56 2.66
N GLY A 9 -4.09 1.54 1.86
CA GLY A 9 -4.10 2.95 2.24
C GLY A 9 -4.50 3.82 1.07
N ILE A 10 -4.75 5.07 1.36
CA ILE A 10 -5.08 6.09 0.37
C ILE A 10 -4.13 7.26 0.51
N PHE A 11 -3.80 7.86 -0.63
CA PHE A 11 -2.96 9.04 -0.71
C PHE A 11 -3.76 10.17 -1.35
N PRO A 12 -3.76 11.36 -0.77
CA PRO A 12 -4.28 12.51 -1.48
C PRO A 12 -3.41 12.79 -2.70
N GLU A 13 -4.04 12.96 -3.84
CA GLU A 13 -3.39 13.40 -5.06
C GLU A 13 -3.31 14.92 -5.06
N PHE A 14 -2.13 15.44 -5.29
CA PHE A 14 -1.87 16.87 -5.23
C PHE A 14 -1.37 17.33 -6.59
N ILE A 15 -2.06 18.24 -7.22
CA ILE A 15 -1.64 18.83 -8.50
C ILE A 15 -1.59 20.33 -8.35
N ASP A 16 -0.41 20.88 -8.56
CA ASP A 16 -0.20 22.32 -8.65
C ASP A 16 0.08 22.69 -10.11
N GLY A 17 -0.42 23.84 -10.54
CA GLY A 17 -0.16 24.37 -11.88
C GLY A 17 1.31 24.62 -12.22
N TYR A 18 2.20 24.56 -11.27
CA TYR A 18 3.66 24.68 -11.44
C TYR A 18 4.39 23.34 -11.48
N GLY A 19 3.72 22.21 -11.34
CA GLY A 19 4.28 20.87 -11.55
C GLY A 19 5.32 20.40 -10.53
N ILE A 20 5.59 21.16 -9.49
CA ILE A 20 6.63 20.85 -8.49
C ILE A 20 6.03 20.67 -7.09
N LEU A 21 4.94 21.32 -6.79
CA LEU A 21 4.24 21.19 -5.53
C LEU A 21 2.95 20.40 -5.76
N ILE A 22 2.93 19.23 -5.22
CA ILE A 22 1.74 18.40 -5.22
C ILE A 22 0.89 18.88 -4.05
N LEU A 23 -0.07 19.77 -4.30
CA LEU A 23 -1.02 20.25 -3.31
C LEU A 23 -2.32 19.45 -3.35
N PRO A 24 -3.01 19.25 -2.21
CA PRO A 24 -4.26 18.50 -2.21
C PRO A 24 -5.30 19.19 -3.08
N THR A 25 -5.61 18.58 -4.20
CA THR A 25 -6.88 18.85 -4.82
C THR A 25 -7.95 18.11 -4.01
N THR A 26 -8.84 18.85 -3.42
CA THR A 26 -9.92 18.32 -2.60
C THR A 26 -10.65 17.18 -3.32
N GLY A 27 -10.69 16.00 -2.70
CA GLY A 27 -11.46 14.86 -3.18
C GLY A 27 -10.73 13.91 -4.12
N ARG A 28 -9.48 14.17 -4.51
CA ARG A 28 -8.68 13.23 -5.31
C ARG A 28 -7.70 12.44 -4.45
N TYR A 29 -7.67 11.16 -4.66
CA TYR A 29 -6.73 10.24 -4.02
C TYR A 29 -6.54 9.01 -4.90
N PHE A 30 -5.45 8.30 -4.69
CA PHE A 30 -5.25 6.98 -5.25
C PHE A 30 -5.02 5.96 -4.14
N GLN A 31 -5.25 4.70 -4.45
CA GLN A 31 -5.14 3.60 -3.49
C GLN A 31 -3.91 2.75 -3.81
N ALA A 32 -3.17 2.38 -2.78
CA ALA A 32 -2.08 1.42 -2.91
C ALA A 32 -2.62 0.00 -2.67
N PRO A 33 -2.64 -0.86 -3.69
CA PRO A 33 -3.07 -2.24 -3.52
C PRO A 33 -1.99 -3.06 -2.81
N TYR A 34 -2.39 -4.00 -1.97
CA TYR A 34 -1.46 -4.88 -1.25
C TYR A 34 -0.55 -5.66 -2.20
N GLY A 35 -1.03 -5.98 -3.38
CA GLY A 35 -0.27 -6.75 -4.37
C GLY A 35 1.05 -6.14 -4.84
N ILE A 36 1.23 -4.81 -4.71
CA ILE A 36 2.51 -4.17 -5.04
C ILE A 36 3.62 -4.52 -4.04
N LEU A 37 3.25 -4.99 -2.85
CA LEU A 37 4.18 -5.39 -1.80
C LEU A 37 4.66 -6.84 -1.94
N VAL A 38 3.93 -7.66 -2.72
CA VAL A 38 4.17 -9.10 -2.84
C VAL A 38 5.02 -9.37 -4.08
N PRO A 39 6.29 -9.79 -3.92
CA PRO A 39 7.14 -10.12 -5.06
C PRO A 39 6.64 -11.37 -5.77
N ARG A 40 7.05 -11.52 -7.04
CA ARG A 40 6.81 -12.74 -7.80
C ARG A 40 7.82 -13.80 -7.39
N ASN A 41 7.37 -15.04 -7.33
CA ASN A 41 8.21 -16.23 -7.14
C ASN A 41 9.01 -16.27 -5.82
N VAL A 42 8.70 -15.40 -4.87
CA VAL A 42 9.28 -15.42 -3.52
C VAL A 42 8.15 -15.39 -2.51
N GLU A 43 8.13 -16.36 -1.63
CA GLU A 43 7.13 -16.43 -0.56
C GLU A 43 7.66 -15.80 0.73
N ASN A 44 6.75 -15.41 1.61
CA ASN A 44 7.06 -14.84 2.92
C ASN A 44 7.99 -13.62 2.90
N LEU A 45 7.92 -12.86 1.82
CA LEU A 45 8.63 -11.61 1.67
C LEU A 45 7.64 -10.50 1.29
N LEU A 46 7.79 -9.34 1.87
CA LEU A 46 7.10 -8.12 1.47
C LEU A 46 8.13 -7.05 1.13
N VAL A 47 7.89 -6.36 0.03
CA VAL A 47 8.76 -5.28 -0.47
C VAL A 47 8.04 -3.96 -0.28
N VAL A 48 8.68 -2.99 0.31
CA VAL A 48 8.06 -1.72 0.70
C VAL A 48 8.90 -0.52 0.30
N GLY A 49 8.31 0.65 0.43
CA GLY A 49 8.99 1.89 0.14
C GLY A 49 9.29 2.05 -1.35
N ARG A 50 10.44 2.55 -1.67
CA ARG A 50 10.86 2.81 -3.06
C ARG A 50 11.18 1.56 -3.87
N CYS A 51 11.23 0.41 -3.24
CA CYS A 51 11.48 -0.89 -3.87
C CYS A 51 10.22 -1.52 -4.47
N VAL A 52 9.04 -0.96 -4.24
CA VAL A 52 7.80 -1.48 -4.84
C VAL A 52 7.82 -1.34 -6.35
N ALA A 53 7.21 -2.31 -7.04
CA ALA A 53 7.11 -2.28 -8.50
C ALA A 53 6.06 -1.28 -8.97
N GLY A 54 6.30 -0.69 -10.12
CA GLY A 54 5.37 0.19 -10.80
C GLY A 54 5.90 0.56 -12.18
N ASP A 55 5.01 1.05 -13.04
CA ASP A 55 5.43 1.70 -14.27
C ASP A 55 5.98 3.11 -13.98
N ARG A 56 6.37 3.82 -15.01
CA ARG A 56 6.96 5.16 -14.88
C ARG A 56 6.04 6.14 -14.12
N VAL A 57 4.75 6.08 -14.37
CA VAL A 57 3.76 6.99 -13.77
C VAL A 57 3.43 6.59 -12.35
N SER A 58 3.07 5.33 -12.12
CA SER A 58 2.72 4.84 -10.79
C SER A 58 3.90 4.87 -9.82
N HIS A 59 5.11 4.57 -10.29
CA HIS A 59 6.31 4.66 -9.46
C HIS A 59 6.61 6.10 -9.03
N ALA A 60 6.37 7.07 -9.89
CA ALA A 60 6.50 8.48 -9.52
C ALA A 60 5.52 8.88 -8.40
N ALA A 61 4.34 8.27 -8.35
CA ALA A 61 3.35 8.50 -7.30
C ALA A 61 3.71 7.83 -5.98
N VAL A 62 4.23 6.59 -6.00
CA VAL A 62 4.45 5.79 -4.78
C VAL A 62 5.83 5.95 -4.15
N ARG A 63 6.76 6.64 -4.78
CA ARG A 63 8.14 6.80 -4.29
C ARG A 63 8.32 7.88 -3.21
N ASN A 64 7.32 8.71 -2.96
CA ASN A 64 7.43 9.78 -1.96
C ASN A 64 7.41 9.20 -0.54
N GLN A 65 7.87 9.99 0.44
CA GLN A 65 8.03 9.52 1.82
C GLN A 65 6.72 9.07 2.46
N MET A 66 5.62 9.77 2.20
CA MET A 66 4.32 9.41 2.77
C MET A 66 3.83 8.06 2.23
N CYS A 67 3.98 7.82 0.94
CA CYS A 67 3.66 6.53 0.34
C CYS A 67 4.53 5.41 0.88
N CYS A 68 5.82 5.68 1.10
CA CYS A 68 6.72 4.72 1.73
C CYS A 68 6.28 4.35 3.15
N ALA A 69 5.82 5.34 3.93
CA ALA A 69 5.28 5.09 5.27
C ALA A 69 4.01 4.22 5.23
N VAL A 70 3.10 4.50 4.32
CA VAL A 70 1.86 3.72 4.17
C VAL A 70 2.14 2.30 3.71
N THR A 71 3.02 2.11 2.73
CA THR A 71 3.40 0.75 2.28
C THR A 71 4.11 -0.02 3.39
N GLY A 72 4.97 0.65 4.18
CA GLY A 72 5.62 0.05 5.35
C GLY A 72 4.63 -0.38 6.42
N GLN A 73 3.68 0.47 6.77
CA GLN A 73 2.63 0.14 7.73
C GLN A 73 1.75 -1.02 7.22
N GLY A 74 1.34 -0.98 5.96
CA GLY A 74 0.54 -2.04 5.35
C GLY A 74 1.27 -3.39 5.34
N ALA A 75 2.56 -3.39 5.04
CA ALA A 75 3.38 -4.60 5.08
C ALA A 75 3.58 -5.14 6.49
N GLY A 76 3.87 -4.28 7.46
CA GLY A 76 4.03 -4.70 8.86
C GLY A 76 2.78 -5.36 9.42
N VAL A 77 1.61 -4.77 9.17
CA VAL A 77 0.32 -5.35 9.57
C VAL A 77 0.03 -6.62 8.79
N GLY A 78 0.30 -6.65 7.49
CA GLY A 78 0.13 -7.84 6.65
C GLY A 78 0.98 -9.01 7.13
N ALA A 79 2.25 -8.77 7.46
CA ALA A 79 3.14 -9.78 8.02
C ALA A 79 2.62 -10.31 9.37
N ALA A 80 2.19 -9.42 10.27
CA ALA A 80 1.65 -9.81 11.56
C ALA A 80 0.38 -10.67 11.44
N VAL A 81 -0.52 -10.29 10.53
CA VAL A 81 -1.75 -11.06 10.27
C VAL A 81 -1.41 -12.42 9.65
N SER A 82 -0.46 -12.47 8.69
CA SER A 82 -0.06 -13.73 8.08
C SER A 82 0.53 -14.71 9.10
N LEU A 83 1.33 -14.23 10.03
CA LEU A 83 1.88 -15.05 11.12
C LEU A 83 0.79 -15.59 12.05
N LYS A 84 -0.18 -14.74 12.43
CA LYS A 84 -1.30 -15.17 13.27
C LYS A 84 -2.20 -16.20 12.61
N ASP A 85 -2.38 -16.08 11.30
CA ASP A 85 -3.25 -16.97 10.54
C ASP A 85 -2.53 -18.20 9.99
N GLY A 86 -1.21 -18.29 10.16
CA GLY A 86 -0.40 -19.39 9.64
C GLY A 86 -0.37 -19.45 8.11
N THR A 87 -0.54 -18.31 7.44
CA THR A 87 -0.52 -18.18 5.97
C THR A 87 0.74 -17.48 5.49
N SER A 88 1.07 -17.63 4.20
CA SER A 88 2.14 -16.84 3.60
C SER A 88 1.68 -15.39 3.39
N THR A 89 2.64 -14.47 3.29
CA THR A 89 2.35 -13.04 3.09
C THR A 89 1.59 -12.75 1.80
N GLY A 90 1.71 -13.60 0.79
CA GLY A 90 0.98 -13.48 -0.48
C GLY A 90 -0.46 -14.00 -0.43
N HIS A 91 -0.82 -14.78 0.58
CA HIS A 91 -2.13 -15.42 0.75
C HIS A 91 -2.88 -14.94 1.99
N VAL A 92 -2.44 -13.87 2.60
CA VAL A 92 -3.08 -13.27 3.77
C VAL A 92 -4.50 -12.78 3.45
N ASP A 93 -5.40 -12.89 4.42
CA ASP A 93 -6.74 -12.30 4.31
C ASP A 93 -6.66 -10.77 4.40
N ILE A 94 -6.84 -10.12 3.28
CA ILE A 94 -6.77 -8.66 3.18
C ILE A 94 -7.87 -7.97 3.99
N GLY A 95 -9.02 -8.60 4.15
CA GLY A 95 -10.08 -8.06 5.01
C GLY A 95 -9.61 -7.91 6.46
N ARG A 96 -8.85 -8.87 6.98
CA ARG A 96 -8.25 -8.79 8.32
C ARG A 96 -7.14 -7.76 8.41
N VAL A 97 -6.31 -7.65 7.38
CA VAL A 97 -5.30 -6.59 7.29
C VAL A 97 -5.95 -5.21 7.30
N GLN A 98 -6.98 -5.01 6.49
CA GLN A 98 -7.72 -3.75 6.44
C GLN A 98 -8.39 -3.42 7.78
N ALA A 99 -8.99 -4.41 8.43
CA ALA A 99 -9.60 -4.22 9.75
C ALA A 99 -8.55 -3.80 10.80
N ALA A 100 -7.38 -4.40 10.78
CA ALA A 100 -6.28 -4.05 11.67
C ALA A 100 -5.75 -2.62 11.40
N LEU A 101 -5.60 -2.26 10.13
CA LEU A 101 -5.18 -0.91 9.72
C LEU A 101 -6.21 0.15 10.12
N LYS A 102 -7.50 -0.12 9.95
CA LYS A 102 -8.58 0.78 10.39
C LYS A 102 -8.54 1.02 11.89
N ARG A 103 -8.26 -0.02 12.69
CA ARG A 103 -8.08 0.14 14.15
C ARG A 103 -6.89 1.03 14.50
N GLN A 104 -5.89 1.12 13.64
CA GLN A 104 -4.75 2.03 13.79
C GLN A 104 -5.03 3.44 13.24
N GLY A 105 -6.25 3.72 12.79
CA GLY A 105 -6.65 5.02 12.27
C GLY A 105 -6.33 5.25 10.79
N VAL A 106 -5.94 4.19 10.06
CA VAL A 106 -5.69 4.30 8.61
C VAL A 106 -7.01 4.43 7.86
N ARG A 107 -7.09 5.42 6.99
CA ARG A 107 -8.25 5.59 6.10
C ARG A 107 -8.16 4.60 4.94
N ILE A 108 -9.16 3.77 4.83
CA ILE A 108 -9.33 2.79 3.74
C ILE A 108 -10.80 2.84 3.33
N PHE A 109 -11.05 3.02 2.08
CA PHE A 109 -12.40 3.02 1.51
C PHE A 109 -12.69 1.74 0.76
#